data_7c003e3c48b09adfed6c94c5e28f9975
#
_entry.id   7c003e3c48b09adfed6c94c5e28f9975
#
_cell.length_a   1.000
_cell.length_b   1.000
_cell.length_c   1.000
_cell.angle_alpha   90.00
_cell.angle_beta   90.00
_cell.angle_gamma   90.00
#
_symmetry.space_group_name_H-M   'P 1'
#
loop_
_entity.id
_entity.type
_entity.pdbx_description
1 polymer ?
#
loop_
_entity_poly.entity_id
_entity_poly.type
_entity_poly.pdbx_seq_one_letter_code
_entity_poly.pdbx_strand_id
1 'polypeptide(L)'
;MKLKGSEAIVKVLLEQGVDTVFGYPGGAVIPLYDALYDAPLKNVLTAHEQGAIHAADGYARASGRTGVCIATSGPGATNIVTGLATAYLDSIPLVAITGQVGVSMLGRDSFQEIDIVGVTMPITKYNMLVRSKEELLPALRKAFALAQEGRPGPVLVDIPSSVQVEELEWSEPQAASEAEELPQATPEQLKQAAAVLNKAQRPVLLVGGGAVNSGAQEELLELAKKADLPVVNTLMGIGVYPESDECSLGMTGMHGHIASNMAVAQADVLVVAGSRFSDRVTGDRNRYVGQKTIIQLDIDPTEIDKNIATSLSVMGDVKQTLQSLLPLVQKAAHADWWQQIKAWDATEDRSLLAGDRLTAPWMMKELSRSFEGENPIYVTDVGQNQMWAAQHLVVDKPRHHLTSGGCGTMGFGLPGALGAAFAEPDKQVVHICGDGGFKMTGMELYTAAREGKKLISIVINNSCLGMVRQWQQLFYNEHYSNTLLTEFDFIGFAHSCGAGGRRAATCKEFQEALKAAREADKPFLIEVIVEQGDLVEPMVAAGAAVDDFVKINRCR
;
A
#
# COMPACT_ATOMS: atom_id res chain seq x y z
N MET A 1 13.56 2.27 38.43
CA MET A 1 12.32 3.08 38.51
C MET A 1 11.15 2.14 38.37
N LYS A 2 10.19 2.19 39.30
CA LYS A 2 8.97 1.37 39.19
C LYS A 2 7.92 2.10 38.37
N LEU A 3 7.26 1.38 37.50
CA LEU A 3 6.18 1.84 36.63
C LEU A 3 5.06 0.81 36.60
N LYS A 4 3.82 1.24 36.40
CA LYS A 4 2.75 0.32 36.01
C LYS A 4 3.00 -0.22 34.59
N GLY A 5 2.50 -1.40 34.28
CA GLY A 5 2.62 -1.97 32.94
C GLY A 5 2.13 -1.02 31.82
N SER A 6 1.01 -0.33 32.05
CA SER A 6 0.49 0.67 31.11
C SER A 6 1.43 1.86 30.87
N GLU A 7 2.06 2.38 31.92
CA GLU A 7 3.07 3.45 31.83
C GLU A 7 4.33 2.96 31.09
N ALA A 8 4.71 1.70 31.36
CA ALA A 8 5.83 1.06 30.69
C ALA A 8 5.57 0.85 29.18
N ILE A 9 4.35 0.50 28.77
CA ILE A 9 3.96 0.43 27.35
C ILE A 9 4.17 1.78 26.69
N VAL A 10 3.61 2.87 27.27
CA VAL A 10 3.77 4.22 26.73
C VAL A 10 5.25 4.62 26.62
N LYS A 11 6.05 4.29 27.64
CA LYS A 11 7.48 4.60 27.62
C LYS A 11 8.24 3.83 26.54
N VAL A 12 7.87 2.56 26.24
CA VAL A 12 8.43 1.82 25.11
C VAL A 12 7.99 2.44 23.77
N LEU A 13 6.73 2.86 23.63
CA LEU A 13 6.29 3.55 22.41
C LEU A 13 7.14 4.80 22.13
N LEU A 14 7.39 5.61 23.16
CA LEU A 14 8.26 6.79 23.03
C LEU A 14 9.72 6.42 22.74
N GLU A 15 10.25 5.36 23.39
CA GLU A 15 11.59 4.80 23.11
C GLU A 15 11.74 4.41 21.64
N GLN A 16 10.67 3.85 21.02
CA GLN A 16 10.65 3.45 19.62
C GLN A 16 10.34 4.59 18.64
N GLY A 17 10.26 5.82 19.11
CA GLY A 17 10.02 7.01 18.30
C GLY A 17 8.58 7.14 17.80
N VAL A 18 7.62 6.48 18.46
CA VAL A 18 6.19 6.62 18.13
C VAL A 18 5.70 7.99 18.57
N ASP A 19 5.14 8.75 17.66
CA ASP A 19 4.52 10.05 17.89
C ASP A 19 3.00 10.02 17.78
N THR A 20 2.45 9.01 17.11
CA THR A 20 1.01 8.88 16.85
C THR A 20 0.58 7.42 16.99
N VAL A 21 -0.52 7.21 17.71
CA VAL A 21 -1.22 5.91 17.80
C VAL A 21 -2.66 6.07 17.35
N PHE A 22 -3.20 5.04 16.71
CA PHE A 22 -4.59 4.98 16.27
C PHE A 22 -5.31 3.89 17.04
N GLY A 23 -6.55 4.13 17.48
CA GLY A 23 -7.21 3.08 18.22
C GLY A 23 -8.65 3.41 18.61
N TYR A 24 -9.25 2.43 19.30
CA TYR A 24 -10.57 2.53 19.87
C TYR A 24 -10.55 1.97 21.30
N PRO A 25 -10.89 2.75 22.34
CA PRO A 25 -10.84 2.31 23.73
C PRO A 25 -11.93 1.28 24.03
N GLY A 26 -11.63 0.39 24.99
CA GLY A 26 -12.57 -0.58 25.54
C GLY A 26 -12.05 -1.15 26.84
N GLY A 27 -12.85 -1.98 27.52
CA GLY A 27 -12.60 -2.42 28.90
C GLY A 27 -11.19 -2.95 29.18
N ALA A 28 -10.66 -3.77 28.27
CA ALA A 28 -9.36 -4.44 28.50
C ALA A 28 -8.14 -3.53 28.24
N VAL A 29 -8.31 -2.31 27.75
CA VAL A 29 -7.22 -1.34 27.49
C VAL A 29 -7.40 -0.01 28.25
N ILE A 30 -8.36 0.08 29.16
CA ILE A 30 -8.58 1.30 29.96
C ILE A 30 -7.30 1.74 30.68
N PRO A 31 -6.51 0.84 31.34
CA PRO A 31 -5.27 1.28 32.00
C PRO A 31 -4.25 1.87 31.05
N LEU A 32 -4.17 1.34 29.79
CA LEU A 32 -3.30 1.89 28.77
C LEU A 32 -3.77 3.27 28.29
N TYR A 33 -5.09 3.45 28.06
CA TYR A 33 -5.64 4.73 27.65
C TYR A 33 -5.53 5.80 28.75
N ASP A 34 -5.57 5.41 30.04
CA ASP A 34 -5.28 6.29 31.17
C ASP A 34 -3.83 6.79 31.12
N ALA A 35 -2.87 5.89 30.89
CA ALA A 35 -1.46 6.27 30.74
C ALA A 35 -1.17 7.10 29.46
N LEU A 36 -1.96 6.92 28.39
CA LEU A 36 -1.85 7.72 27.18
C LEU A 36 -2.38 9.15 27.33
N TYR A 37 -3.20 9.43 28.34
CA TYR A 37 -3.84 10.74 28.53
C TYR A 37 -2.83 11.88 28.70
N ASP A 38 -1.78 11.65 29.49
CA ASP A 38 -0.72 12.63 29.75
C ASP A 38 0.55 12.40 28.90
N ALA A 39 0.51 11.42 27.98
CA ALA A 39 1.67 11.06 27.17
C ALA A 39 1.95 12.11 26.08
N PRO A 40 3.22 12.43 25.79
CA PRO A 40 3.61 13.38 24.74
C PRO A 40 3.54 12.71 23.34
N LEU A 41 2.46 12.02 23.04
CA LEU A 41 2.17 11.42 21.74
C LEU A 41 0.72 11.66 21.36
N LYS A 42 0.43 11.67 20.07
CA LYS A 42 -0.93 11.85 19.58
C LYS A 42 -1.70 10.53 19.66
N ASN A 43 -2.79 10.53 20.40
CA ASN A 43 -3.72 9.40 20.47
C ASN A 43 -4.97 9.73 19.63
N VAL A 44 -5.18 9.03 18.53
CA VAL A 44 -6.25 9.27 17.56
C VAL A 44 -7.37 8.26 17.78
N LEU A 45 -8.52 8.72 18.25
CA LEU A 45 -9.73 7.92 18.32
C LEU A 45 -10.34 7.83 16.91
N THR A 46 -10.42 6.65 16.34
CA THR A 46 -11.10 6.41 15.06
C THR A 46 -12.58 6.10 15.24
N ALA A 47 -13.34 6.02 14.16
CA ALA A 47 -14.75 5.65 14.24
C ALA A 47 -14.95 4.13 14.46
N HIS A 48 -13.95 3.33 14.07
CA HIS A 48 -13.96 1.87 14.17
C HIS A 48 -12.53 1.32 14.22
N GLU A 49 -12.32 0.14 14.83
CA GLU A 49 -10.98 -0.47 14.94
C GLU A 49 -10.40 -0.83 13.58
N GLN A 50 -11.21 -1.21 12.59
CA GLN A 50 -10.76 -1.40 11.21
C GLN A 50 -10.21 -0.09 10.64
N GLY A 51 -10.85 1.04 10.92
CA GLY A 51 -10.31 2.37 10.57
C GLY A 51 -8.98 2.65 11.28
N ALA A 52 -8.85 2.28 12.56
CA ALA A 52 -7.61 2.46 13.31
C ALA A 52 -6.43 1.70 12.70
N ILE A 53 -6.60 0.43 12.41
CA ILE A 53 -5.52 -0.40 11.85
C ILE A 53 -5.15 0.06 10.43
N HIS A 54 -6.11 0.45 9.59
CA HIS A 54 -5.82 0.99 8.27
C HIS A 54 -5.18 2.39 8.33
N ALA A 55 -5.52 3.21 9.34
CA ALA A 55 -4.82 4.48 9.55
C ALA A 55 -3.37 4.26 10.00
N ALA A 56 -3.11 3.31 10.90
CA ALA A 56 -1.76 2.91 11.27
C ALA A 56 -0.96 2.37 10.07
N ASP A 57 -1.60 1.59 9.20
CA ASP A 57 -1.04 1.10 7.94
C ASP A 57 -0.69 2.27 7.00
N GLY A 58 -1.63 3.18 6.74
CA GLY A 58 -1.40 4.36 5.91
C GLY A 58 -0.30 5.28 6.43
N TYR A 59 -0.22 5.44 7.78
CA TYR A 59 0.88 6.14 8.45
C TYR A 59 2.23 5.48 8.15
N ALA A 60 2.31 4.15 8.27
CA ALA A 60 3.53 3.40 8.01
C ALA A 60 3.96 3.48 6.54
N ARG A 61 3.00 3.37 5.59
CA ARG A 61 3.29 3.50 4.15
C ARG A 61 3.85 4.86 3.80
N ALA A 62 3.25 5.93 4.32
CA ALA A 62 3.69 7.29 4.02
C ALA A 62 5.04 7.62 4.65
N SER A 63 5.22 7.32 5.94
CA SER A 63 6.42 7.70 6.71
C SER A 63 7.59 6.72 6.58
N GLY A 64 7.35 5.44 6.27
CA GLY A 64 8.34 4.36 6.39
C GLY A 64 8.61 3.92 7.83
N ARG A 65 7.95 4.52 8.83
CA ARG A 65 8.06 4.16 10.26
C ARG A 65 7.02 3.11 10.62
N THR A 66 7.19 2.45 11.75
CA THR A 66 6.21 1.48 12.25
C THR A 66 4.92 2.18 12.67
N GLY A 67 3.79 1.78 12.07
CA GLY A 67 2.46 2.21 12.50
C GLY A 67 2.01 1.49 13.77
N VAL A 68 1.23 2.16 14.62
CA VAL A 68 0.75 1.57 15.87
C VAL A 68 -0.77 1.66 15.97
N CYS A 69 -1.41 0.48 16.19
CA CYS A 69 -2.84 0.38 16.43
C CYS A 69 -3.11 -0.22 17.81
N ILE A 70 -4.07 0.36 18.55
CA ILE A 70 -4.48 -0.13 19.88
C ILE A 70 -5.96 -0.48 19.84
N ALA A 71 -6.32 -1.72 20.21
CA ALA A 71 -7.69 -2.20 20.27
C ALA A 71 -7.95 -2.98 21.57
N THR A 72 -9.20 -2.97 22.02
CA THR A 72 -9.61 -3.79 23.16
C THR A 72 -9.73 -5.27 22.78
N SER A 73 -9.98 -6.14 23.75
CA SER A 73 -10.22 -7.56 23.56
C SER A 73 -11.51 -7.88 22.79
N GLY A 74 -11.71 -9.13 22.46
CA GLY A 74 -12.92 -9.63 21.82
C GLY A 74 -13.20 -8.95 20.47
N PRO A 75 -14.35 -8.25 20.30
CA PRO A 75 -14.72 -7.63 19.04
C PRO A 75 -13.72 -6.56 18.58
N GLY A 76 -13.09 -5.82 19.49
CA GLY A 76 -12.06 -4.85 19.12
C GLY A 76 -10.85 -5.50 18.47
N ALA A 77 -10.35 -6.58 19.07
CA ALA A 77 -9.23 -7.36 18.52
C ALA A 77 -9.61 -8.05 17.19
N THR A 78 -10.82 -8.60 17.06
CA THR A 78 -11.24 -9.23 15.81
C THR A 78 -11.48 -8.22 14.68
N ASN A 79 -11.87 -6.99 14.98
CA ASN A 79 -12.07 -5.95 13.98
C ASN A 79 -10.78 -5.47 13.30
N ILE A 80 -9.59 -5.71 13.90
CA ILE A 80 -8.32 -5.35 13.27
C ILE A 80 -7.76 -6.44 12.35
N VAL A 81 -8.35 -7.63 12.30
CA VAL A 81 -7.83 -8.80 11.54
C VAL A 81 -7.65 -8.49 10.06
N THR A 82 -8.63 -7.86 9.42
CA THR A 82 -8.53 -7.46 8.00
C THR A 82 -7.35 -6.49 7.76
N GLY A 83 -7.13 -5.54 8.66
CA GLY A 83 -6.01 -4.60 8.54
C GLY A 83 -4.65 -5.28 8.72
N LEU A 84 -4.54 -6.24 9.64
CA LEU A 84 -3.33 -7.06 9.79
C LEU A 84 -3.03 -7.84 8.50
N ALA A 85 -4.04 -8.50 7.91
CA ALA A 85 -3.87 -9.22 6.64
C ALA A 85 -3.45 -8.27 5.49
N THR A 86 -3.99 -7.06 5.45
CA THR A 86 -3.62 -6.01 4.49
C THR A 86 -2.15 -5.64 4.63
N ALA A 87 -1.70 -5.33 5.84
CA ALA A 87 -0.31 -4.97 6.13
C ALA A 87 0.66 -6.15 5.85
N TYR A 88 0.27 -7.38 6.19
CA TYR A 88 1.07 -8.58 5.97
C TYR A 88 1.34 -8.83 4.49
N LEU A 89 0.29 -8.80 3.67
CA LEU A 89 0.43 -9.06 2.23
C LEU A 89 1.21 -7.97 1.49
N ASP A 90 1.22 -6.75 2.00
CA ASP A 90 1.95 -5.62 1.41
C ASP A 90 3.29 -5.33 2.10
N SER A 91 3.68 -6.13 3.09
CA SER A 91 4.96 -6.00 3.81
C SER A 91 5.10 -4.62 4.50
N ILE A 92 4.07 -4.23 5.27
CA ILE A 92 4.03 -2.94 5.96
C ILE A 92 4.38 -3.14 7.44
N PRO A 93 5.36 -2.38 7.99
CA PRO A 93 5.73 -2.47 9.39
C PRO A 93 4.62 -1.90 10.28
N LEU A 94 4.05 -2.75 11.14
CA LEU A 94 2.94 -2.37 12.00
C LEU A 94 3.02 -3.14 13.32
N VAL A 95 2.74 -2.46 14.43
CA VAL A 95 2.56 -3.07 15.76
C VAL A 95 1.12 -2.87 16.20
N ALA A 96 0.39 -3.97 16.34
CA ALA A 96 -0.95 -3.98 16.90
C ALA A 96 -0.88 -4.41 18.38
N ILE A 97 -1.38 -3.56 19.27
CA ILE A 97 -1.49 -3.84 20.70
C ILE A 97 -2.95 -4.13 21.00
N THR A 98 -3.26 -5.35 21.41
CA THR A 98 -4.61 -5.72 21.84
C THR A 98 -4.66 -5.89 23.36
N GLY A 99 -5.77 -5.46 23.94
CA GLY A 99 -6.06 -5.81 25.31
C GLY A 99 -6.60 -7.24 25.41
N GLN A 100 -6.44 -7.87 26.57
CA GLN A 100 -6.98 -9.19 26.86
C GLN A 100 -7.57 -9.24 28.28
N VAL A 101 -8.40 -10.22 28.54
CA VAL A 101 -8.89 -10.50 29.91
C VAL A 101 -7.72 -10.74 30.86
N GLY A 102 -7.90 -10.54 32.16
CA GLY A 102 -6.84 -10.80 33.13
C GLY A 102 -6.30 -12.25 33.04
N VAL A 103 -5.00 -12.43 33.30
CA VAL A 103 -4.29 -13.72 33.15
C VAL A 103 -5.03 -14.90 33.83
N SER A 104 -5.63 -14.68 35.01
CA SER A 104 -6.40 -15.71 35.73
C SER A 104 -7.73 -16.13 35.03
N MET A 105 -8.17 -15.35 34.05
CA MET A 105 -9.43 -15.55 33.31
C MET A 105 -9.21 -16.18 31.93
N LEU A 106 -7.94 -16.33 31.49
CA LEU A 106 -7.60 -16.91 30.18
C LEU A 106 -8.04 -18.39 30.09
N GLY A 107 -8.63 -18.75 28.94
CA GLY A 107 -9.13 -20.09 28.64
C GLY A 107 -10.41 -20.47 29.40
N ARG A 108 -11.22 -19.50 29.80
CA ARG A 108 -12.45 -19.70 30.57
C ARG A 108 -13.73 -19.20 29.89
N ASP A 109 -13.63 -18.87 28.60
CA ASP A 109 -14.74 -18.25 27.83
C ASP A 109 -15.29 -16.99 28.52
N SER A 110 -14.36 -16.18 29.04
CA SER A 110 -14.67 -14.94 29.75
C SER A 110 -15.26 -13.91 28.80
N PHE A 111 -15.99 -12.92 29.33
CA PHE A 111 -16.56 -11.85 28.53
C PHE A 111 -15.50 -11.14 27.68
N GLN A 112 -15.72 -11.09 26.36
CA GLN A 112 -14.81 -10.54 25.37
C GLN A 112 -13.43 -11.22 25.30
N GLU A 113 -13.31 -12.46 25.75
CA GLU A 113 -12.11 -13.27 25.54
C GLU A 113 -12.11 -13.85 24.12
N ILE A 114 -11.01 -13.66 23.39
CA ILE A 114 -10.76 -14.29 22.09
C ILE A 114 -9.27 -14.68 22.03
N ASP A 115 -8.97 -15.84 21.50
CA ASP A 115 -7.60 -16.23 21.14
C ASP A 115 -7.17 -15.49 19.87
N ILE A 116 -6.87 -14.22 20.02
CA ILE A 116 -6.45 -13.36 18.88
C ILE A 116 -5.08 -13.79 18.34
N VAL A 117 -4.22 -14.38 19.17
CA VAL A 117 -2.93 -14.92 18.73
C VAL A 117 -3.15 -16.07 17.75
N GLY A 118 -4.03 -17.02 18.07
CA GLY A 118 -4.40 -18.10 17.15
C GLY A 118 -5.04 -17.59 15.86
N VAL A 119 -5.95 -16.60 15.96
CA VAL A 119 -6.64 -16.01 14.79
C VAL A 119 -5.65 -15.30 13.85
N THR A 120 -4.64 -14.63 14.39
CA THR A 120 -3.74 -13.77 13.59
C THR A 120 -2.43 -14.46 13.18
N MET A 121 -2.18 -15.69 13.61
CA MET A 121 -0.96 -16.43 13.30
C MET A 121 -0.61 -16.46 11.80
N PRO A 122 -1.53 -16.74 10.86
CA PRO A 122 -1.21 -16.81 9.43
C PRO A 122 -1.10 -15.45 8.72
N ILE A 123 -1.43 -14.35 9.39
CA ILE A 123 -1.51 -12.99 8.81
C ILE A 123 -0.65 -11.97 9.54
N THR A 124 0.27 -12.43 10.37
CA THR A 124 1.27 -11.60 11.06
C THR A 124 2.67 -12.16 10.84
N LYS A 125 3.68 -11.31 10.88
CA LYS A 125 5.08 -11.74 10.87
C LYS A 125 5.44 -12.43 12.18
N TYR A 126 4.86 -11.94 13.27
CA TYR A 126 4.93 -12.54 14.59
C TYR A 126 3.74 -12.09 15.44
N ASN A 127 3.34 -12.91 16.40
CA ASN A 127 2.34 -12.53 17.40
C ASN A 127 2.67 -13.17 18.74
N MET A 128 2.23 -12.53 19.84
CA MET A 128 2.52 -13.01 21.18
C MET A 128 1.47 -12.58 22.19
N LEU A 129 1.20 -13.44 23.18
CA LEU A 129 0.43 -13.14 24.36
C LEU A 129 1.39 -12.93 25.54
N VAL A 130 1.36 -11.76 26.16
CA VAL A 130 2.18 -11.40 27.34
C VAL A 130 1.50 -11.92 28.60
N ARG A 131 2.11 -12.89 29.27
CA ARG A 131 1.49 -13.56 30.44
C ARG A 131 1.93 -13.01 31.78
N SER A 132 3.03 -12.24 31.81
CA SER A 132 3.57 -11.66 33.03
C SER A 132 4.18 -10.29 32.77
N LYS A 133 4.37 -9.50 33.83
CA LYS A 133 5.02 -8.20 33.73
C LYS A 133 6.49 -8.28 33.30
N GLU A 134 7.16 -9.39 33.59
CA GLU A 134 8.55 -9.65 33.20
C GLU A 134 8.69 -9.81 31.68
N GLU A 135 7.65 -10.32 31.02
CA GLU A 135 7.61 -10.49 29.57
C GLU A 135 7.29 -9.18 28.81
N LEU A 136 6.67 -8.18 29.46
CA LEU A 136 6.07 -7.02 28.79
C LEU A 136 7.09 -6.18 28.01
N LEU A 137 8.17 -5.74 28.64
CA LEU A 137 9.18 -4.91 28.00
C LEU A 137 9.93 -5.65 26.88
N PRO A 138 10.41 -6.91 27.10
CA PRO A 138 11.02 -7.68 26.02
C PRO A 138 10.07 -7.93 24.83
N ALA A 139 8.80 -8.24 25.09
CA ALA A 139 7.81 -8.51 24.05
C ALA A 139 7.57 -7.28 23.15
N LEU A 140 7.37 -6.12 23.77
CA LEU A 140 7.14 -4.88 23.01
C LEU A 140 8.36 -4.48 22.17
N ARG A 141 9.56 -4.45 22.76
CA ARG A 141 10.79 -4.14 22.04
C ARG A 141 11.04 -5.10 20.88
N LYS A 142 10.83 -6.40 21.11
CA LYS A 142 10.90 -7.43 20.06
C LYS A 142 9.87 -7.19 18.96
N ALA A 143 8.65 -6.76 19.28
CA ALA A 143 7.61 -6.48 18.29
C ALA A 143 8.04 -5.38 17.31
N PHE A 144 8.60 -4.28 17.79
CA PHE A 144 9.09 -3.20 16.94
C PHE A 144 10.29 -3.62 16.09
N ALA A 145 11.25 -4.34 16.66
CA ALA A 145 12.39 -4.86 15.92
C ALA A 145 11.93 -5.80 14.79
N LEU A 146 11.10 -6.79 15.09
CA LEU A 146 10.60 -7.74 14.10
C LEU A 146 9.73 -7.07 13.02
N ALA A 147 8.96 -6.03 13.35
CA ALA A 147 8.14 -5.34 12.36
C ALA A 147 8.97 -4.71 11.24
N GLN A 148 10.18 -4.26 11.53
CA GLN A 148 11.09 -3.57 10.60
C GLN A 148 12.13 -4.49 9.97
N GLU A 149 12.57 -5.55 10.66
CA GLU A 149 13.68 -6.39 10.27
C GLU A 149 13.42 -7.15 8.97
N GLY A 150 14.41 -7.18 8.07
CA GLY A 150 14.34 -7.88 6.80
C GLY A 150 13.16 -7.41 5.94
N ARG A 151 12.28 -8.33 5.53
CA ARG A 151 11.00 -7.99 4.94
C ARG A 151 10.07 -7.46 6.03
N PRO A 152 9.62 -6.20 6.00
CA PRO A 152 8.73 -5.66 7.01
C PRO A 152 7.39 -6.38 7.09
N GLY A 153 6.71 -6.27 8.24
CA GLY A 153 5.38 -6.87 8.40
C GLY A 153 4.73 -6.56 9.74
N PRO A 154 3.44 -6.86 9.90
CA PRO A 154 2.70 -6.61 11.13
C PRO A 154 3.09 -7.60 12.24
N VAL A 155 3.16 -7.09 13.47
CA VAL A 155 3.33 -7.86 14.70
C VAL A 155 2.19 -7.52 15.65
N LEU A 156 1.61 -8.55 16.30
CA LEU A 156 0.57 -8.37 17.30
C LEU A 156 1.09 -8.71 18.69
N VAL A 157 0.80 -7.84 19.67
CA VAL A 157 1.10 -8.06 21.09
C VAL A 157 -0.20 -7.99 21.87
N ASP A 158 -0.64 -9.13 22.41
CA ASP A 158 -1.86 -9.26 23.19
C ASP A 158 -1.53 -9.16 24.68
N ILE A 159 -2.09 -8.13 25.37
CA ILE A 159 -1.65 -7.74 26.72
C ILE A 159 -2.84 -7.81 27.68
N PRO A 160 -2.87 -8.80 28.61
CA PRO A 160 -3.90 -8.91 29.64
C PRO A 160 -3.99 -7.67 30.52
N SER A 161 -5.23 -7.28 30.86
CA SER A 161 -5.52 -6.12 31.71
C SER A 161 -4.81 -6.18 33.06
N SER A 162 -4.61 -7.37 33.65
CA SER A 162 -3.86 -7.55 34.89
C SER A 162 -2.38 -7.16 34.73
N VAL A 163 -1.74 -7.47 33.60
CA VAL A 163 -0.35 -7.08 33.34
C VAL A 163 -0.21 -5.56 33.17
N GLN A 164 -1.22 -4.88 32.61
CA GLN A 164 -1.21 -3.42 32.44
C GLN A 164 -1.23 -2.67 33.77
N VAL A 165 -1.77 -3.24 34.85
CA VAL A 165 -1.88 -2.58 36.16
C VAL A 165 -0.78 -3.01 37.15
N GLU A 166 -0.07 -4.11 36.89
CA GLU A 166 1.02 -4.56 37.74
C GLU A 166 2.22 -3.60 37.70
N GLU A 167 2.90 -3.43 38.83
CA GLU A 167 4.16 -2.69 38.91
C GLU A 167 5.33 -3.55 38.45
N LEU A 168 6.17 -2.97 37.59
CA LEU A 168 7.42 -3.58 37.12
C LEU A 168 8.60 -2.62 37.29
N GLU A 169 9.80 -3.16 37.32
CA GLU A 169 11.05 -2.39 37.26
C GLU A 169 11.35 -2.03 35.79
N TRP A 170 11.47 -0.71 35.51
CA TRP A 170 11.95 -0.29 34.21
C TRP A 170 13.39 -0.72 34.00
N SER A 171 13.65 -1.40 32.91
CA SER A 171 15.00 -1.71 32.42
C SER A 171 15.27 -0.90 31.14
N GLU A 172 16.43 -0.28 31.05
CA GLU A 172 16.87 0.31 29.79
C GLU A 172 17.00 -0.77 28.70
N PRO A 173 16.86 -0.39 27.41
CA PRO A 173 17.07 -1.35 26.33
C PRO A 173 18.44 -2.01 26.50
N GLN A 174 18.47 -3.33 26.53
CA GLN A 174 19.74 -4.03 26.37
C GLN A 174 20.17 -3.81 24.91
N ALA A 175 21.48 -3.60 24.67
CA ALA A 175 22.01 -3.58 23.32
C ALA A 175 21.44 -4.78 22.57
N ALA A 176 20.83 -4.52 21.39
CA ALA A 176 20.15 -5.56 20.63
C ALA A 176 21.05 -6.82 20.60
N SER A 177 20.51 -7.96 21.05
CA SER A 177 21.11 -9.25 20.74
C SER A 177 21.27 -9.26 19.24
N GLU A 178 22.43 -9.62 18.74
CA GLU A 178 22.83 -9.59 17.34
C GLU A 178 21.63 -9.70 16.40
N ALA A 179 21.29 -8.59 15.73
CA ALA A 179 20.26 -8.61 14.70
C ALA A 179 20.64 -9.72 13.72
N GLU A 180 19.70 -10.53 13.30
CA GLU A 180 19.97 -11.58 12.32
C GLU A 180 20.70 -10.93 11.13
N GLU A 181 21.88 -11.42 10.76
CA GLU A 181 22.61 -10.87 9.62
C GLU A 181 21.75 -11.00 8.37
N LEU A 182 21.28 -9.88 7.86
CA LEU A 182 20.50 -9.87 6.63
C LEU A 182 21.34 -10.42 5.48
N PRO A 183 20.73 -11.16 4.54
CA PRO A 183 21.44 -11.66 3.39
C PRO A 183 22.08 -10.50 2.61
N GLN A 184 23.32 -10.70 2.16
CA GLN A 184 24.06 -9.74 1.36
C GLN A 184 24.48 -10.36 0.03
N ALA A 185 24.38 -9.57 -1.04
CA ALA A 185 24.81 -9.98 -2.36
C ALA A 185 26.30 -10.32 -2.38
N THR A 186 26.65 -11.51 -2.83
CA THR A 186 28.04 -11.91 -2.96
C THR A 186 28.68 -11.27 -4.20
N PRO A 187 30.01 -11.02 -4.18
CA PRO A 187 30.71 -10.49 -5.35
C PRO A 187 30.53 -11.33 -6.61
N GLU A 188 30.35 -12.63 -6.47
CA GLU A 188 30.13 -13.55 -7.60
C GLU A 188 28.74 -13.38 -8.19
N GLN A 189 27.68 -13.30 -7.36
CA GLN A 189 26.32 -13.01 -7.83
C GLN A 189 26.26 -11.67 -8.58
N LEU A 190 26.92 -10.62 -8.04
CA LEU A 190 26.96 -9.29 -8.67
C LEU A 190 27.67 -9.32 -10.03
N LYS A 191 28.81 -10.02 -10.14
CA LYS A 191 29.54 -10.20 -11.42
C LYS A 191 28.68 -10.96 -12.45
N GLN A 192 27.98 -12.01 -12.02
CA GLN A 192 27.11 -12.78 -12.90
C GLN A 192 25.93 -11.91 -13.39
N ALA A 193 25.27 -11.17 -12.49
CA ALA A 193 24.19 -10.27 -12.84
C ALA A 193 24.63 -9.19 -13.84
N ALA A 194 25.77 -8.53 -13.57
CA ALA A 194 26.34 -7.55 -14.48
C ALA A 194 26.71 -8.16 -15.85
N ALA A 195 27.31 -9.36 -15.86
CA ALA A 195 27.70 -10.01 -17.11
C ALA A 195 26.50 -10.37 -17.99
N VAL A 196 25.37 -10.75 -17.40
CA VAL A 196 24.10 -11.00 -18.09
C VAL A 196 23.53 -9.68 -18.63
N LEU A 197 23.40 -8.68 -17.77
CA LEU A 197 22.82 -7.38 -18.14
C LEU A 197 23.63 -6.68 -19.25
N ASN A 198 24.95 -6.71 -19.17
CA ASN A 198 25.86 -6.07 -20.16
C ASN A 198 25.76 -6.70 -21.57
N LYS A 199 25.13 -7.87 -21.72
CA LYS A 199 24.95 -8.56 -23.02
C LYS A 199 23.52 -8.47 -23.53
N ALA A 200 22.59 -7.96 -22.73
CA ALA A 200 21.19 -7.88 -23.08
C ALA A 200 20.95 -7.03 -24.33
N GLN A 201 19.98 -7.44 -25.14
CA GLN A 201 19.56 -6.70 -26.34
C GLN A 201 18.19 -6.04 -26.12
N ARG A 202 17.36 -6.66 -25.27
CA ARG A 202 16.01 -6.19 -24.94
C ARG A 202 15.80 -6.25 -23.42
N PRO A 203 16.63 -5.56 -22.65
CA PRO A 203 16.49 -5.56 -21.20
C PRO A 203 15.26 -4.79 -20.75
N VAL A 204 14.71 -5.19 -19.59
CA VAL A 204 13.65 -4.46 -18.87
C VAL A 204 13.98 -4.47 -17.38
N LEU A 205 13.77 -3.35 -16.71
CA LEU A 205 13.82 -3.22 -15.25
C LEU A 205 12.41 -3.19 -14.69
N LEU A 206 12.05 -4.17 -13.85
CA LEU A 206 10.80 -4.22 -13.12
C LEU A 206 11.02 -3.85 -11.67
N VAL A 207 10.31 -2.82 -11.21
CA VAL A 207 10.42 -2.31 -9.83
C VAL A 207 9.16 -2.62 -9.01
N GLY A 208 9.35 -3.09 -7.79
CA GLY A 208 8.26 -3.47 -6.88
C GLY A 208 8.32 -2.77 -5.53
N GLY A 209 7.40 -3.18 -4.63
CA GLY A 209 7.29 -2.60 -3.28
C GLY A 209 8.54 -2.75 -2.42
N GLY A 210 9.35 -3.79 -2.63
CA GLY A 210 10.64 -3.95 -1.94
C GLY A 210 11.63 -2.84 -2.26
N ALA A 211 11.63 -2.33 -3.49
CA ALA A 211 12.44 -1.18 -3.88
C ALA A 211 11.97 0.13 -3.22
N VAL A 212 10.64 0.28 -3.00
CA VAL A 212 10.08 1.41 -2.21
C VAL A 212 10.54 1.33 -0.77
N ASN A 213 10.47 0.14 -0.15
CA ASN A 213 10.86 -0.06 1.25
C ASN A 213 12.36 0.17 1.47
N SER A 214 13.19 -0.23 0.50
CA SER A 214 14.63 -0.03 0.51
C SER A 214 15.06 1.42 0.24
N GLY A 215 14.18 2.27 -0.33
CA GLY A 215 14.52 3.64 -0.71
C GLY A 215 15.53 3.72 -1.86
N ALA A 216 15.43 2.83 -2.84
CA ALA A 216 16.41 2.64 -3.92
C ALA A 216 16.21 3.57 -5.14
N GLN A 217 15.47 4.68 -5.01
CA GLN A 217 15.09 5.55 -6.13
C GLN A 217 16.30 6.05 -6.94
N GLU A 218 17.34 6.55 -6.28
CA GLU A 218 18.52 7.12 -6.93
C GLU A 218 19.30 6.07 -7.70
N GLU A 219 19.50 4.91 -7.09
CA GLU A 219 20.22 3.78 -7.69
C GLU A 219 19.45 3.18 -8.89
N LEU A 220 18.12 3.13 -8.82
CA LEU A 220 17.30 2.69 -9.95
C LEU A 220 17.38 3.67 -11.13
N LEU A 221 17.34 4.98 -10.86
CA LEU A 221 17.52 6.02 -11.88
C LEU A 221 18.90 5.92 -12.55
N GLU A 222 19.96 5.75 -11.76
CA GLU A 222 21.31 5.58 -12.29
C GLU A 222 21.42 4.32 -13.14
N LEU A 223 20.90 3.19 -12.67
CA LEU A 223 20.91 1.92 -13.40
C LEU A 223 20.18 2.04 -14.74
N ALA A 224 18.95 2.57 -14.72
CA ALA A 224 18.13 2.71 -15.93
C ALA A 224 18.83 3.58 -16.98
N LYS A 225 19.36 4.73 -16.59
CA LYS A 225 20.07 5.64 -17.51
C LYS A 225 21.41 5.10 -17.99
N LYS A 226 22.14 4.40 -17.13
CA LYS A 226 23.46 3.82 -17.49
C LYS A 226 23.33 2.68 -18.49
N ALA A 227 22.37 1.78 -18.25
CA ALA A 227 22.15 0.60 -19.07
C ALA A 227 21.02 0.76 -20.11
N ASP A 228 20.48 1.98 -20.27
CA ASP A 228 19.40 2.33 -21.22
C ASP A 228 18.18 1.39 -21.10
N LEU A 229 17.66 1.23 -19.85
CA LEU A 229 16.61 0.28 -19.54
C LEU A 229 15.23 0.92 -19.57
N PRO A 230 14.26 0.36 -20.31
CA PRO A 230 12.85 0.59 -20.05
C PRO A 230 12.49 0.11 -18.64
N VAL A 231 11.76 0.95 -17.90
CA VAL A 231 11.35 0.65 -16.52
C VAL A 231 9.85 0.43 -16.45
N VAL A 232 9.45 -0.67 -15.86
CA VAL A 232 8.05 -0.98 -15.55
C VAL A 232 7.89 -1.14 -14.04
N ASN A 233 6.73 -0.80 -13.51
CA ASN A 233 6.45 -0.93 -12.09
C ASN A 233 5.29 -1.91 -11.84
N THR A 234 5.34 -2.56 -10.67
CA THR A 234 4.15 -3.20 -10.11
C THR A 234 3.27 -2.14 -9.45
N LEU A 235 2.01 -2.45 -9.15
CA LEU A 235 1.13 -1.55 -8.39
C LEU A 235 1.79 -1.00 -7.11
N MET A 236 2.55 -1.85 -6.39
CA MET A 236 3.25 -1.48 -5.16
C MET A 236 4.59 -0.77 -5.40
N GLY A 237 5.06 -0.72 -6.64
CA GLY A 237 6.29 -0.05 -7.04
C GLY A 237 6.09 1.36 -7.60
N ILE A 238 4.84 1.81 -7.75
CA ILE A 238 4.52 3.15 -8.27
C ILE A 238 5.23 4.23 -7.45
N GLY A 239 5.89 5.16 -8.14
CA GLY A 239 6.60 6.29 -7.55
C GLY A 239 8.03 6.00 -7.08
N VAL A 240 8.49 4.73 -6.98
CA VAL A 240 9.90 4.46 -6.67
C VAL A 240 10.81 4.79 -7.85
N TYR A 241 10.32 4.64 -9.06
CA TYR A 241 10.89 5.21 -10.26
C TYR A 241 9.95 6.33 -10.74
N PRO A 242 10.44 7.54 -11.04
CA PRO A 242 9.58 8.65 -11.44
C PRO A 242 8.80 8.31 -12.72
N GLU A 243 7.48 8.45 -12.71
CA GLU A 243 6.65 8.16 -13.88
C GLU A 243 6.80 9.22 -14.98
N SER A 244 7.26 10.42 -14.64
CA SER A 244 7.58 11.47 -15.61
C SER A 244 8.90 11.26 -16.35
N ASP A 245 9.76 10.32 -15.93
CA ASP A 245 11.04 10.03 -16.59
C ASP A 245 10.81 9.28 -17.92
N GLU A 246 11.61 9.58 -18.94
CA GLU A 246 11.49 9.02 -20.29
C GLU A 246 11.67 7.48 -20.37
N CYS A 247 12.34 6.89 -19.39
CA CYS A 247 12.51 5.45 -19.30
C CYS A 247 11.29 4.74 -18.68
N SER A 248 10.37 5.47 -18.06
CA SER A 248 9.18 4.90 -17.43
C SER A 248 8.13 4.48 -18.46
N LEU A 249 7.70 3.22 -18.38
CA LEU A 249 6.60 2.69 -19.16
C LEU A 249 5.31 2.52 -18.33
N GLY A 250 5.36 2.86 -17.02
CA GLY A 250 4.24 2.71 -16.10
C GLY A 250 4.01 1.27 -15.64
N MET A 251 2.80 0.99 -15.18
CA MET A 251 2.45 -0.28 -14.55
C MET A 251 2.39 -1.44 -15.55
N THR A 252 2.89 -2.63 -15.12
CA THR A 252 2.75 -3.92 -15.82
C THR A 252 1.82 -4.87 -15.06
N GLY A 253 1.28 -5.86 -15.77
CA GLY A 253 0.40 -6.90 -15.23
C GLY A 253 -1.02 -6.84 -15.77
N MET A 254 -2.01 -7.36 -15.02
CA MET A 254 -3.40 -7.51 -15.45
C MET A 254 -4.02 -6.21 -16.00
N HIS A 255 -3.72 -5.08 -15.40
CA HIS A 255 -4.17 -3.74 -15.82
C HIS A 255 -2.99 -2.86 -16.24
N GLY A 256 -1.89 -3.48 -16.67
CA GLY A 256 -0.70 -2.78 -17.15
C GLY A 256 -0.91 -2.15 -18.52
N HIS A 257 -0.11 -1.13 -18.83
CA HIS A 257 -0.08 -0.52 -20.15
C HIS A 257 0.36 -1.50 -21.23
N ILE A 258 -0.09 -1.28 -22.46
CA ILE A 258 0.26 -2.17 -23.60
C ILE A 258 1.78 -2.23 -23.75
N ALA A 259 2.46 -1.08 -23.80
CA ALA A 259 3.92 -1.03 -23.96
C ALA A 259 4.66 -1.74 -22.80
N SER A 260 4.21 -1.57 -21.56
CA SER A 260 4.81 -2.20 -20.37
C SER A 260 4.70 -3.73 -20.43
N ASN A 261 3.53 -4.23 -20.73
CA ASN A 261 3.27 -5.68 -20.81
C ASN A 261 4.02 -6.32 -21.98
N MET A 262 4.01 -5.68 -23.14
CA MET A 262 4.73 -6.16 -24.33
C MET A 262 6.25 -6.14 -24.10
N ALA A 263 6.77 -5.11 -23.46
CA ALA A 263 8.20 -5.02 -23.10
C ALA A 263 8.59 -6.18 -22.18
N VAL A 264 7.82 -6.45 -21.12
CA VAL A 264 8.06 -7.59 -20.22
C VAL A 264 7.96 -8.92 -20.96
N ALA A 265 6.95 -9.10 -21.82
CA ALA A 265 6.77 -10.34 -22.57
C ALA A 265 7.92 -10.64 -23.53
N GLN A 266 8.47 -9.62 -24.20
CA GLN A 266 9.48 -9.74 -25.25
C GLN A 266 10.93 -9.50 -24.77
N ALA A 267 11.12 -9.22 -23.49
CA ALA A 267 12.45 -9.04 -22.90
C ALA A 267 13.33 -10.29 -23.08
N ASP A 268 14.62 -10.11 -23.29
CA ASP A 268 15.62 -11.18 -23.17
C ASP A 268 16.22 -11.24 -21.76
N VAL A 269 16.30 -10.08 -21.08
CA VAL A 269 16.72 -9.97 -19.67
C VAL A 269 15.71 -9.14 -18.90
N LEU A 270 15.20 -9.69 -17.80
CA LEU A 270 14.33 -9.01 -16.86
C LEU A 270 15.05 -8.86 -15.51
N VAL A 271 15.44 -7.63 -15.17
CA VAL A 271 15.95 -7.30 -13.84
C VAL A 271 14.78 -6.94 -12.95
N VAL A 272 14.64 -7.59 -11.81
CA VAL A 272 13.50 -7.42 -10.90
C VAL A 272 13.98 -6.95 -9.55
N ALA A 273 13.60 -5.75 -9.17
CA ALA A 273 13.99 -5.11 -7.93
C ALA A 273 12.83 -5.13 -6.92
N GLY A 274 12.89 -6.04 -5.93
CA GLY A 274 11.95 -6.08 -4.81
C GLY A 274 10.50 -6.40 -5.23
N SER A 275 10.30 -7.40 -6.11
CA SER A 275 8.97 -7.85 -6.53
C SER A 275 8.82 -9.36 -6.36
N ARG A 276 7.71 -9.78 -5.74
CA ARG A 276 7.39 -11.18 -5.41
C ARG A 276 6.64 -11.94 -6.51
N PHE A 277 6.49 -11.38 -7.71
CA PHE A 277 5.83 -12.03 -8.84
C PHE A 277 4.41 -12.52 -8.53
N SER A 278 3.54 -11.63 -8.04
CA SER A 278 2.14 -11.98 -7.81
C SER A 278 1.45 -12.38 -9.10
N ASP A 279 0.36 -13.14 -9.00
CA ASP A 279 -0.49 -13.58 -10.12
C ASP A 279 -1.03 -12.40 -10.95
N ARG A 280 -1.24 -11.25 -10.32
CA ARG A 280 -1.68 -10.01 -11.00
C ARG A 280 -0.59 -9.38 -11.87
N VAL A 281 0.68 -9.68 -11.60
CA VAL A 281 1.83 -9.22 -12.38
C VAL A 281 2.21 -10.23 -13.46
N THR A 282 2.18 -11.53 -13.14
CA THR A 282 2.71 -12.56 -14.03
C THR A 282 1.69 -13.16 -14.99
N GLY A 283 0.42 -13.22 -14.60
CA GLY A 283 -0.59 -14.00 -15.34
C GLY A 283 -0.14 -15.46 -15.50
N ASP A 284 -0.10 -15.94 -16.76
CA ASP A 284 0.45 -17.27 -17.11
C ASP A 284 1.95 -17.33 -16.80
N ARG A 285 2.31 -18.01 -15.70
CA ARG A 285 3.67 -18.10 -15.19
C ARG A 285 4.66 -18.72 -16.17
N ASN A 286 4.24 -19.72 -16.95
CA ASN A 286 5.11 -20.40 -17.92
C ASN A 286 5.45 -19.48 -19.10
N ARG A 287 4.45 -18.79 -19.64
CA ARG A 287 4.66 -17.79 -20.69
C ARG A 287 5.43 -16.57 -20.16
N TYR A 288 5.19 -16.18 -18.91
CA TYR A 288 5.91 -15.07 -18.28
C TYR A 288 7.41 -15.33 -18.20
N VAL A 289 7.84 -16.51 -17.76
CA VAL A 289 9.25 -16.92 -17.76
C VAL A 289 9.77 -17.02 -19.20
N GLY A 290 9.11 -17.77 -20.06
CA GLY A 290 9.49 -17.94 -21.47
C GLY A 290 10.95 -18.33 -21.63
N GLN A 291 11.68 -17.58 -22.47
CA GLN A 291 13.12 -17.76 -22.72
C GLN A 291 13.98 -16.65 -22.12
N LYS A 292 13.37 -15.72 -21.37
CA LYS A 292 14.11 -14.59 -20.79
C LYS A 292 14.97 -15.01 -19.59
N THR A 293 16.09 -14.35 -19.41
CA THR A 293 16.90 -14.47 -18.19
C THR A 293 16.35 -13.52 -17.13
N ILE A 294 15.89 -14.07 -16.01
CA ILE A 294 15.32 -13.30 -14.88
C ILE A 294 16.36 -13.16 -13.79
N ILE A 295 16.74 -11.92 -13.46
CA ILE A 295 17.62 -11.56 -12.35
C ILE A 295 16.74 -10.98 -11.26
N GLN A 296 16.58 -11.68 -10.13
CA GLN A 296 15.75 -11.22 -9.00
C GLN A 296 16.63 -10.69 -7.87
N LEU A 297 16.42 -9.41 -7.51
CA LEU A 297 17.01 -8.76 -6.34
C LEU A 297 15.95 -8.77 -5.23
N ASP A 298 16.18 -9.49 -4.14
CA ASP A 298 15.23 -9.61 -3.03
C ASP A 298 15.94 -9.81 -1.69
N ILE A 299 15.32 -9.32 -0.62
CA ILE A 299 15.82 -9.49 0.75
C ILE A 299 15.26 -10.77 1.39
N ASP A 300 14.13 -11.27 0.90
CA ASP A 300 13.42 -12.42 1.46
C ASP A 300 13.74 -13.70 0.66
N PRO A 301 14.53 -14.63 1.23
CA PRO A 301 14.88 -15.86 0.54
C PRO A 301 13.66 -16.74 0.24
N THR A 302 12.56 -16.57 0.95
CA THR A 302 11.33 -17.36 0.72
C THR A 302 10.56 -16.94 -0.51
N GLU A 303 10.85 -15.78 -1.09
CA GLU A 303 10.25 -15.31 -2.35
C GLU A 303 11.00 -15.81 -3.61
N ILE A 304 12.22 -16.34 -3.45
CA ILE A 304 12.99 -16.90 -4.57
C ILE A 304 12.36 -18.23 -5.00
N ASP A 305 12.15 -18.35 -6.32
CA ASP A 305 11.53 -19.53 -6.98
C ASP A 305 10.13 -19.91 -6.48
N LYS A 306 9.49 -19.06 -5.68
CA LYS A 306 8.17 -19.32 -5.10
C LYS A 306 7.04 -19.28 -6.13
N ASN A 307 7.02 -18.26 -6.97
CA ASN A 307 5.96 -18.05 -7.97
C ASN A 307 6.41 -18.37 -9.37
N ILE A 308 7.64 -18.04 -9.72
CA ILE A 308 8.28 -18.34 -11.01
C ILE A 308 9.72 -18.78 -10.76
N ALA A 309 10.27 -19.56 -11.68
CA ALA A 309 11.69 -19.90 -11.66
C ALA A 309 12.54 -18.69 -12.06
N THR A 310 13.53 -18.36 -11.25
CA THR A 310 14.49 -17.29 -11.52
C THR A 310 15.78 -17.87 -12.10
N SER A 311 16.41 -17.14 -13.02
CA SER A 311 17.67 -17.58 -13.61
C SER A 311 18.86 -17.25 -12.70
N LEU A 312 18.76 -16.15 -11.98
CA LEU A 312 19.79 -15.68 -11.05
C LEU A 312 19.11 -14.89 -9.91
N SER A 313 19.31 -15.34 -8.67
CA SER A 313 18.91 -14.61 -7.46
C SER A 313 20.11 -13.86 -6.86
N VAL A 314 19.90 -12.59 -6.52
CA VAL A 314 20.87 -11.74 -5.84
C VAL A 314 20.23 -11.32 -4.52
N MET A 315 20.66 -11.96 -3.43
CA MET A 315 20.07 -11.76 -2.11
C MET A 315 20.64 -10.52 -1.44
N GLY A 316 19.75 -9.65 -0.94
CA GLY A 316 20.13 -8.47 -0.18
C GLY A 316 19.11 -7.34 -0.26
N ASP A 317 19.36 -6.29 0.51
CA ASP A 317 18.63 -5.02 0.37
C ASP A 317 18.80 -4.46 -1.05
N VAL A 318 17.71 -4.03 -1.68
CA VAL A 318 17.74 -3.59 -3.09
C VAL A 318 18.69 -2.42 -3.30
N LYS A 319 18.67 -1.41 -2.42
CA LYS A 319 19.53 -0.23 -2.53
C LYS A 319 21.01 -0.61 -2.43
N GLN A 320 21.40 -1.36 -1.40
CA GLN A 320 22.77 -1.79 -1.18
C GLN A 320 23.27 -2.70 -2.32
N THR A 321 22.39 -3.59 -2.79
CA THR A 321 22.68 -4.48 -3.93
C THR A 321 22.95 -3.67 -5.20
N LEU A 322 22.09 -2.67 -5.49
CA LEU A 322 22.27 -1.79 -6.66
C LEU A 322 23.54 -0.94 -6.56
N GLN A 323 23.86 -0.39 -5.38
CA GLN A 323 25.11 0.35 -5.15
C GLN A 323 26.34 -0.51 -5.47
N SER A 324 26.29 -1.80 -5.13
CA SER A 324 27.37 -2.75 -5.40
C SER A 324 27.39 -3.24 -6.87
N LEU A 325 26.24 -3.29 -7.53
CA LEU A 325 26.09 -3.72 -8.92
C LEU A 325 26.48 -2.64 -9.93
N LEU A 326 26.09 -1.38 -9.67
CA LEU A 326 26.28 -0.24 -10.56
C LEU A 326 27.72 -0.09 -11.11
N PRO A 327 28.80 -0.24 -10.32
CA PRO A 327 30.16 -0.16 -10.84
C PRO A 327 30.53 -1.21 -11.89
N LEU A 328 29.82 -2.36 -11.90
CA LEU A 328 30.04 -3.49 -12.80
C LEU A 328 29.25 -3.40 -14.10
N VAL A 329 28.18 -2.57 -14.12
CA VAL A 329 27.32 -2.37 -15.29
C VAL A 329 28.00 -1.43 -16.28
N GLN A 330 27.97 -1.78 -17.55
CA GLN A 330 28.49 -0.97 -18.65
C GLN A 330 27.41 -0.02 -19.21
N LYS A 331 27.85 1.09 -19.80
CA LYS A 331 26.96 1.96 -20.54
C LYS A 331 26.49 1.25 -21.81
N ALA A 332 25.17 1.26 -22.03
CA ALA A 332 24.53 0.64 -23.18
C ALA A 332 23.62 1.63 -23.94
N ALA A 333 23.12 1.20 -25.10
CA ALA A 333 22.07 1.89 -25.87
C ALA A 333 21.27 0.85 -26.64
N HIS A 334 19.92 0.92 -26.57
CA HIS A 334 19.01 -0.06 -27.11
C HIS A 334 17.97 0.58 -28.06
N ALA A 335 18.46 1.37 -29.04
CA ALA A 335 17.61 2.19 -29.93
C ALA A 335 16.52 1.40 -30.64
N ASP A 336 16.82 0.20 -31.20
CA ASP A 336 15.84 -0.62 -31.89
C ASP A 336 14.76 -1.15 -30.92
N TRP A 337 15.16 -1.46 -29.68
CA TRP A 337 14.26 -1.88 -28.64
C TRP A 337 13.28 -0.75 -28.23
N TRP A 338 13.78 0.46 -28.03
CA TRP A 338 12.97 1.64 -27.77
C TRP A 338 12.01 1.96 -28.93
N GLN A 339 12.45 1.80 -30.17
CA GLN A 339 11.58 1.99 -31.34
C GLN A 339 10.41 1.01 -31.30
N GLN A 340 10.65 -0.25 -30.96
CA GLN A 340 9.60 -1.26 -30.86
C GLN A 340 8.63 -0.95 -29.72
N ILE A 341 9.13 -0.55 -28.55
CA ILE A 341 8.30 -0.15 -27.41
C ILE A 341 7.38 1.03 -27.78
N LYS A 342 7.91 2.06 -28.42
CA LYS A 342 7.14 3.21 -28.89
C LYS A 342 6.04 2.82 -29.89
N ALA A 343 6.30 1.82 -30.73
CA ALA A 343 5.29 1.31 -31.64
C ALA A 343 4.13 0.64 -30.91
N TRP A 344 4.38 -0.08 -29.81
CA TRP A 344 3.31 -0.64 -28.98
C TRP A 344 2.56 0.44 -28.19
N ASP A 345 3.27 1.42 -27.61
CA ASP A 345 2.65 2.52 -26.90
C ASP A 345 1.63 3.29 -27.77
N ALA A 346 1.95 3.47 -29.03
CA ALA A 346 1.07 4.13 -30.01
C ALA A 346 -0.23 3.34 -30.31
N THR A 347 -0.33 2.08 -29.91
CA THR A 347 -1.55 1.25 -30.09
C THR A 347 -2.55 1.37 -28.95
N GLU A 348 -2.17 1.97 -27.82
CA GLU A 348 -3.05 2.13 -26.66
C GLU A 348 -4.13 3.19 -26.93
N ASP A 349 -5.40 2.81 -26.72
CA ASP A 349 -6.52 3.74 -26.87
C ASP A 349 -6.58 4.71 -25.67
N ARG A 350 -6.34 5.97 -25.94
CA ARG A 350 -6.38 7.04 -24.94
C ARG A 350 -7.61 7.94 -25.08
N SER A 351 -8.66 7.47 -25.73
CA SER A 351 -9.87 8.28 -26.00
C SER A 351 -10.55 8.79 -24.71
N LEU A 352 -10.48 8.03 -23.62
CA LEU A 352 -11.04 8.42 -22.33
C LEU A 352 -10.26 9.56 -21.63
N LEU A 353 -9.09 9.94 -22.14
CA LEU A 353 -8.26 11.03 -21.64
C LEU A 353 -8.60 12.39 -22.30
N ALA A 354 -9.46 12.39 -23.30
CA ALA A 354 -9.79 13.57 -24.10
C ALA A 354 -11.32 13.81 -24.17
N GLY A 355 -11.72 15.03 -24.53
CA GLY A 355 -13.12 15.43 -24.71
C GLY A 355 -13.70 16.17 -23.52
N ASP A 356 -15.00 16.52 -23.61
CA ASP A 356 -15.72 17.32 -22.61
C ASP A 356 -16.42 16.46 -21.53
N ARG A 357 -16.48 15.15 -21.76
CA ARG A 357 -17.10 14.21 -20.80
C ARG A 357 -16.15 13.95 -19.63
N LEU A 358 -16.66 14.12 -18.42
CA LEU A 358 -15.92 13.74 -17.22
C LEU A 358 -15.80 12.22 -17.14
N THR A 359 -14.55 11.71 -17.20
CA THR A 359 -14.19 10.32 -17.03
C THR A 359 -13.16 10.19 -15.89
N ALA A 360 -13.08 9.03 -15.26
CA ALA A 360 -12.07 8.79 -14.23
C ALA A 360 -10.63 8.93 -14.78
N PRO A 361 -10.27 8.39 -15.96
CA PRO A 361 -8.96 8.62 -16.59
C PRO A 361 -8.64 10.11 -16.81
N TRP A 362 -9.59 10.89 -17.33
CA TRP A 362 -9.41 12.33 -17.49
C TRP A 362 -9.17 13.03 -16.15
N MET A 363 -9.97 12.68 -15.15
CA MET A 363 -9.85 13.22 -13.79
C MET A 363 -8.47 12.96 -13.19
N MET A 364 -7.90 11.76 -13.36
CA MET A 364 -6.56 11.42 -12.85
C MET A 364 -5.47 12.29 -13.51
N LYS A 365 -5.58 12.50 -14.83
CA LYS A 365 -4.66 13.42 -15.54
C LYS A 365 -4.79 14.85 -15.05
N GLU A 366 -6.03 15.31 -14.81
CA GLU A 366 -6.28 16.66 -14.29
C GLU A 366 -5.75 16.82 -12.85
N LEU A 367 -5.85 15.77 -12.01
CA LEU A 367 -5.23 15.77 -10.68
C LEU A 367 -3.71 15.94 -10.80
N SER A 368 -3.03 15.13 -11.61
CA SER A 368 -1.58 15.24 -11.80
C SER A 368 -1.17 16.64 -12.26
N ARG A 369 -1.92 17.22 -13.23
CA ARG A 369 -1.68 18.58 -13.72
C ARG A 369 -1.89 19.64 -12.64
N SER A 370 -2.96 19.49 -11.84
CA SER A 370 -3.33 20.47 -10.81
C SER A 370 -2.36 20.51 -9.62
N PHE A 371 -1.61 19.44 -9.42
CA PHE A 371 -0.61 19.31 -8.37
C PHE A 371 0.83 19.21 -8.90
N GLU A 372 1.06 19.63 -10.15
CA GLU A 372 2.39 19.61 -10.75
C GLU A 372 3.41 20.36 -9.87
N GLY A 373 4.50 19.70 -9.52
CA GLY A 373 5.57 20.23 -8.64
C GLY A 373 5.27 20.16 -7.13
N GLU A 374 4.06 19.85 -6.69
CA GLU A 374 3.69 19.79 -5.26
C GLU A 374 3.88 18.42 -4.62
N ASN A 375 3.91 17.35 -5.41
CA ASN A 375 4.05 15.96 -4.96
C ASN A 375 3.07 15.59 -3.82
N PRO A 376 1.75 15.56 -4.07
CA PRO A 376 0.77 15.13 -3.08
C PRO A 376 0.90 13.62 -2.82
N ILE A 377 0.33 13.16 -1.71
CA ILE A 377 0.19 11.73 -1.43
C ILE A 377 -1.19 11.29 -1.90
N TYR A 378 -1.22 10.41 -2.90
CA TYR A 378 -2.43 9.78 -3.38
C TYR A 378 -2.68 8.49 -2.63
N VAL A 379 -3.88 8.34 -2.08
CA VAL A 379 -4.30 7.11 -1.38
C VAL A 379 -5.54 6.56 -2.06
N THR A 380 -5.43 5.38 -2.66
CA THR A 380 -6.56 4.77 -3.36
C THR A 380 -7.28 3.73 -2.51
N ASP A 381 -8.58 3.63 -2.68
CA ASP A 381 -9.35 2.45 -2.31
C ASP A 381 -9.20 1.38 -3.40
N VAL A 382 -9.91 0.27 -3.30
CA VAL A 382 -9.78 -0.87 -4.20
C VAL A 382 -10.91 -0.92 -5.24
N GLY A 383 -10.57 -1.32 -6.46
CA GLY A 383 -11.49 -1.45 -7.58
C GLY A 383 -11.05 -0.67 -8.81
N GLN A 384 -12.00 -0.21 -9.63
CA GLN A 384 -11.70 0.58 -10.83
C GLN A 384 -10.93 1.86 -10.50
N ASN A 385 -11.28 2.54 -9.41
CA ASN A 385 -10.58 3.74 -8.95
C ASN A 385 -9.07 3.52 -8.77
N GLN A 386 -8.68 2.38 -8.19
CA GLN A 386 -7.30 1.99 -7.97
C GLN A 386 -6.55 1.80 -9.29
N MET A 387 -7.18 1.13 -10.25
CA MET A 387 -6.54 0.83 -11.54
C MET A 387 -6.44 2.09 -12.41
N TRP A 388 -7.48 2.92 -12.46
CA TRP A 388 -7.41 4.20 -13.17
C TRP A 388 -6.36 5.14 -12.56
N ALA A 389 -6.23 5.14 -11.22
CA ALA A 389 -5.16 5.88 -10.56
C ALA A 389 -3.77 5.36 -10.96
N ALA A 390 -3.58 4.03 -10.91
CA ALA A 390 -2.32 3.39 -11.27
C ALA A 390 -1.93 3.56 -12.75
N GLN A 391 -2.91 3.73 -13.65
CA GLN A 391 -2.66 3.94 -15.08
C GLN A 391 -2.47 5.41 -15.49
N HIS A 392 -3.04 6.35 -14.73
CA HIS A 392 -3.20 7.72 -15.25
C HIS A 392 -2.72 8.83 -14.31
N LEU A 393 -2.45 8.57 -13.04
CA LEU A 393 -1.71 9.53 -12.19
C LEU A 393 -0.23 9.53 -12.59
N VAL A 394 0.42 10.65 -12.37
CA VAL A 394 1.89 10.77 -12.46
C VAL A 394 2.42 10.89 -11.04
N VAL A 395 3.21 9.91 -10.62
CA VAL A 395 3.78 9.84 -9.27
C VAL A 395 5.30 9.72 -9.36
N ASP A 396 6.01 10.75 -8.94
CA ASP A 396 7.45 10.86 -9.10
C ASP A 396 8.25 10.62 -7.81
N LYS A 397 7.54 10.33 -6.71
CA LYS A 397 8.18 10.12 -5.42
C LYS A 397 7.75 8.81 -4.77
N PRO A 398 8.68 8.06 -4.16
CA PRO A 398 8.35 6.88 -3.38
C PRO A 398 7.43 7.27 -2.22
N ARG A 399 6.54 6.35 -1.82
CA ARG A 399 5.56 6.55 -0.74
C ARG A 399 4.51 7.64 -0.98
N HIS A 400 4.35 8.09 -2.24
CA HIS A 400 3.33 9.05 -2.66
C HIS A 400 2.14 8.40 -3.41
N HIS A 401 2.16 7.08 -3.58
CA HIS A 401 1.01 6.27 -4.02
C HIS A 401 0.78 5.16 -3.00
N LEU A 402 -0.29 5.26 -2.22
CA LEU A 402 -0.64 4.31 -1.17
C LEU A 402 -1.90 3.55 -1.56
N THR A 403 -1.85 2.23 -1.46
CA THR A 403 -2.96 1.37 -1.86
C THR A 403 -2.85 -0.01 -1.24
N SER A 404 -3.97 -0.73 -1.09
CA SER A 404 -3.98 -2.14 -0.70
C SER A 404 -3.80 -3.02 -1.94
N GLY A 405 -2.56 -3.42 -2.22
CA GLY A 405 -2.23 -4.17 -3.45
C GLY A 405 -2.40 -5.68 -3.30
N GLY A 406 -1.91 -6.27 -2.22
CA GLY A 406 -1.90 -7.71 -2.02
C GLY A 406 -3.23 -8.27 -1.53
N CYS A 407 -3.83 -7.66 -0.52
CA CYS A 407 -5.13 -8.07 0.01
C CYS A 407 -6.30 -7.52 -0.82
N GLY A 408 -6.13 -6.35 -1.43
CA GLY A 408 -7.21 -5.72 -2.20
C GLY A 408 -8.39 -5.32 -1.32
N THR A 409 -8.11 -4.70 -0.18
CA THR A 409 -9.10 -4.40 0.86
C THR A 409 -9.91 -3.15 0.50
N MET A 410 -11.16 -3.32 0.10
CA MET A 410 -12.11 -2.21 0.00
C MET A 410 -12.33 -1.59 1.40
N GLY A 411 -12.38 -0.25 1.44
CA GLY A 411 -12.47 0.52 2.69
C GLY A 411 -11.10 0.88 3.29
N PHE A 412 -9.99 0.47 2.67
CA PHE A 412 -8.64 0.89 3.08
C PHE A 412 -8.40 2.40 2.86
N GLY A 413 -8.93 2.95 1.77
CA GLY A 413 -8.50 4.24 1.22
C GLY A 413 -8.63 5.41 2.19
N LEU A 414 -9.83 5.66 2.74
CA LEU A 414 -10.05 6.84 3.60
C LEU A 414 -9.28 6.78 4.93
N PRO A 415 -9.33 5.68 5.71
CA PRO A 415 -8.51 5.60 6.92
C PRO A 415 -7.00 5.58 6.60
N GLY A 416 -6.57 4.97 5.49
CA GLY A 416 -5.18 5.05 5.03
C GLY A 416 -4.76 6.50 4.74
N ALA A 417 -5.63 7.30 4.11
CA ALA A 417 -5.41 8.72 3.89
C ALA A 417 -5.35 9.53 5.19
N LEU A 418 -6.20 9.18 6.17
CA LEU A 418 -6.11 9.77 7.51
C LEU A 418 -4.73 9.51 8.13
N GLY A 419 -4.25 8.27 8.08
CA GLY A 419 -2.92 7.89 8.56
C GLY A 419 -1.80 8.65 7.86
N ALA A 420 -1.85 8.76 6.53
CA ALA A 420 -0.89 9.53 5.75
C ALA A 420 -0.88 11.02 6.13
N ALA A 421 -2.04 11.62 6.41
CA ALA A 421 -2.16 13.02 6.85
C ALA A 421 -1.60 13.27 8.27
N PHE A 422 -1.45 12.23 9.09
CA PHE A 422 -0.71 12.32 10.35
C PHE A 422 0.80 12.14 10.14
N ALA A 423 1.19 11.21 9.25
CA ALA A 423 2.58 10.92 8.95
C ALA A 423 3.31 12.10 8.27
N GLU A 424 2.62 12.77 7.35
CA GLU A 424 3.15 13.84 6.50
C GLU A 424 2.24 15.09 6.57
N PRO A 425 2.26 15.83 7.70
CA PRO A 425 1.31 16.92 7.97
C PRO A 425 1.44 18.10 7.00
N ASP A 426 2.59 18.27 6.38
CA ASP A 426 2.88 19.35 5.42
C ASP A 426 2.52 18.99 3.97
N LYS A 427 2.08 17.75 3.72
CA LYS A 427 1.71 17.28 2.38
C LYS A 427 0.21 17.30 2.18
N GLN A 428 -0.21 17.62 0.95
CA GLN A 428 -1.59 17.41 0.56
C GLN A 428 -1.85 15.91 0.39
N VAL A 429 -2.84 15.40 1.09
CA VAL A 429 -3.32 14.01 0.91
C VAL A 429 -4.59 14.04 0.08
N VAL A 430 -4.61 13.22 -0.98
CA VAL A 430 -5.75 13.05 -1.89
C VAL A 430 -6.18 11.58 -1.82
N HIS A 431 -7.33 11.35 -1.22
CA HIS A 431 -7.99 10.05 -1.19
C HIS A 431 -8.88 9.87 -2.43
N ILE A 432 -8.79 8.71 -3.08
CA ILE A 432 -9.55 8.37 -4.29
C ILE A 432 -10.22 7.02 -4.07
N CYS A 433 -11.53 6.96 -4.15
CA CYS A 433 -12.29 5.73 -3.94
C CYS A 433 -13.49 5.61 -4.88
N GLY A 434 -14.06 4.42 -4.94
CA GLY A 434 -15.41 4.22 -5.50
C GLY A 434 -16.48 4.47 -4.44
N ASP A 435 -17.71 4.67 -4.90
CA ASP A 435 -18.90 4.84 -4.06
C ASP A 435 -19.15 3.65 -3.11
N GLY A 436 -18.83 2.43 -3.54
CA GLY A 436 -18.91 1.22 -2.70
C GLY A 436 -17.88 1.19 -1.59
N GLY A 437 -16.60 1.49 -1.91
CA GLY A 437 -15.51 1.50 -0.93
C GLY A 437 -15.69 2.58 0.13
N PHE A 438 -16.10 3.78 -0.28
CA PHE A 438 -16.38 4.87 0.65
C PHE A 438 -17.42 4.49 1.71
N LYS A 439 -18.49 3.79 1.32
CA LYS A 439 -19.56 3.39 2.26
C LYS A 439 -19.08 2.44 3.36
N MET A 440 -17.94 1.76 3.18
CA MET A 440 -17.44 0.80 4.18
C MET A 440 -16.77 1.50 5.38
N THR A 441 -16.03 2.60 5.14
CA THR A 441 -15.24 3.29 6.17
C THR A 441 -15.42 4.81 6.15
N GLY A 442 -16.45 5.30 5.49
CA GLY A 442 -16.73 6.73 5.31
C GLY A 442 -16.81 7.55 6.60
N MET A 443 -17.11 6.89 7.73
CA MET A 443 -17.13 7.55 9.05
C MET A 443 -15.76 8.13 9.46
N GLU A 444 -14.67 7.66 8.88
CA GLU A 444 -13.34 8.24 9.16
C GLU A 444 -13.18 9.66 8.58
N LEU A 445 -14.13 10.12 7.74
CA LEU A 445 -14.21 11.53 7.34
C LEU A 445 -14.55 12.42 8.55
N TYR A 446 -15.42 11.93 9.46
CA TYR A 446 -15.68 12.59 10.74
C TYR A 446 -14.41 12.63 11.61
N THR A 447 -13.66 11.53 11.67
CA THR A 447 -12.37 11.50 12.37
C THR A 447 -11.41 12.54 11.80
N ALA A 448 -11.27 12.62 10.47
CA ALA A 448 -10.43 13.62 9.83
C ALA A 448 -10.84 15.06 10.17
N ALA A 449 -12.15 15.35 10.17
CA ALA A 449 -12.69 16.67 10.51
C ALA A 449 -12.42 17.02 11.98
N ARG A 450 -12.69 16.09 12.90
CA ARG A 450 -12.43 16.28 14.34
C ARG A 450 -10.95 16.54 14.64
N GLU A 451 -10.06 15.86 13.92
CA GLU A 451 -8.61 15.99 14.07
C GLU A 451 -8.01 17.15 13.25
N GLY A 452 -8.85 17.93 12.56
CA GLY A 452 -8.42 19.10 11.77
C GLY A 452 -7.53 18.74 10.57
N LYS A 453 -7.66 17.53 10.02
CA LYS A 453 -6.85 17.08 8.87
C LYS A 453 -7.47 17.51 7.55
N LYS A 454 -6.72 18.28 6.76
CA LYS A 454 -7.15 18.85 5.47
C LYS A 454 -6.88 17.86 4.33
N LEU A 455 -7.62 16.78 4.26
CA LEU A 455 -7.54 15.84 3.14
C LEU A 455 -8.65 16.09 2.11
N ILE A 456 -8.35 15.81 0.85
CA ILE A 456 -9.33 15.82 -0.25
C ILE A 456 -9.76 14.38 -0.49
N SER A 457 -11.07 14.10 -0.37
CA SER A 457 -11.64 12.79 -0.64
C SER A 457 -12.45 12.84 -1.94
N ILE A 458 -12.04 12.07 -2.95
CA ILE A 458 -12.70 11.99 -4.26
C ILE A 458 -13.44 10.66 -4.34
N VAL A 459 -14.77 10.73 -4.41
CA VAL A 459 -15.63 9.55 -4.58
C VAL A 459 -16.06 9.46 -6.04
N ILE A 460 -15.53 8.49 -6.76
CA ILE A 460 -15.93 8.16 -8.12
C ILE A 460 -17.24 7.37 -8.02
N ASN A 461 -18.35 8.04 -8.33
CA ASN A 461 -19.69 7.48 -8.22
C ASN A 461 -20.19 7.04 -9.60
N ASN A 462 -20.20 5.74 -9.82
CA ASN A 462 -20.82 5.08 -10.98
C ASN A 462 -22.04 4.24 -10.58
N SER A 463 -22.52 4.37 -9.35
CA SER A 463 -23.65 3.65 -8.77
C SER A 463 -23.51 2.12 -8.87
N CYS A 464 -22.27 1.60 -8.79
CA CYS A 464 -22.04 0.17 -8.79
C CYS A 464 -20.68 -0.23 -8.18
N LEU A 465 -20.54 -1.50 -7.82
CA LEU A 465 -19.24 -2.11 -7.54
C LEU A 465 -18.51 -2.33 -8.87
N GLY A 466 -17.89 -1.27 -9.38
CA GLY A 466 -17.50 -1.14 -10.79
C GLY A 466 -16.57 -2.25 -11.29
N MET A 467 -15.55 -2.67 -10.53
CA MET A 467 -14.65 -3.75 -10.95
C MET A 467 -15.38 -5.10 -10.98
N VAL A 468 -16.26 -5.39 -10.01
CA VAL A 468 -17.05 -6.63 -9.99
C VAL A 468 -18.04 -6.63 -11.17
N ARG A 469 -18.71 -5.51 -11.43
CA ARG A 469 -19.59 -5.33 -12.57
C ARG A 469 -18.84 -5.52 -13.90
N GLN A 470 -17.62 -4.98 -14.04
CA GLN A 470 -16.78 -5.18 -15.23
C GLN A 470 -16.47 -6.67 -15.47
N TRP A 471 -16.14 -7.42 -14.41
CA TRP A 471 -15.93 -8.86 -14.51
C TRP A 471 -17.21 -9.62 -14.90
N GLN A 472 -18.36 -9.26 -14.33
CA GLN A 472 -19.65 -9.84 -14.69
C GLN A 472 -19.99 -9.57 -16.17
N GLN A 473 -19.69 -8.37 -16.65
CA GLN A 473 -19.87 -8.00 -18.05
C GLN A 473 -18.99 -8.83 -18.98
N LEU A 474 -17.71 -8.96 -18.68
CA LEU A 474 -16.73 -9.56 -19.58
C LEU A 474 -16.74 -11.11 -19.54
N PHE A 475 -17.05 -11.71 -18.39
CA PHE A 475 -16.83 -13.14 -18.17
C PHE A 475 -18.06 -13.90 -17.68
N TYR A 476 -19.17 -13.23 -17.35
CA TYR A 476 -20.37 -13.84 -16.75
C TYR A 476 -21.68 -13.42 -17.44
N ASN A 477 -21.64 -13.21 -18.77
CA ASN A 477 -22.81 -12.90 -19.59
C ASN A 477 -23.68 -11.75 -19.07
N GLU A 478 -23.06 -10.71 -18.51
CA GLU A 478 -23.74 -9.53 -17.96
C GLU A 478 -24.72 -9.84 -16.82
N HIS A 479 -24.50 -10.94 -16.10
CA HIS A 479 -25.30 -11.26 -14.91
C HIS A 479 -24.87 -10.37 -13.73
N TYR A 480 -25.42 -9.16 -13.65
CA TYR A 480 -25.07 -8.12 -12.66
C TYR A 480 -25.72 -8.42 -11.29
N SER A 481 -25.27 -9.48 -10.61
CA SER A 481 -25.79 -9.88 -9.31
C SER A 481 -25.16 -9.05 -8.19
N ASN A 482 -26.00 -8.31 -7.45
CA ASN A 482 -25.64 -7.52 -6.26
C ASN A 482 -24.49 -6.52 -6.47
N THR A 483 -24.33 -5.99 -7.67
CA THR A 483 -23.28 -5.00 -8.00
C THR A 483 -23.82 -3.60 -8.22
N LEU A 484 -25.12 -3.44 -8.46
CA LEU A 484 -25.74 -2.13 -8.56
C LEU A 484 -26.00 -1.54 -7.17
N LEU A 485 -25.65 -0.28 -6.99
CA LEU A 485 -25.81 0.42 -5.73
C LEU A 485 -26.92 1.46 -5.83
N THR A 486 -27.67 1.65 -4.74
CA THR A 486 -28.68 2.70 -4.62
C THR A 486 -28.04 4.05 -4.37
N GLU A 487 -28.77 5.11 -4.70
CA GLU A 487 -28.37 6.49 -4.41
C GLU A 487 -27.98 6.68 -2.94
N PHE A 488 -26.96 7.49 -2.73
CA PHE A 488 -26.47 7.89 -1.42
C PHE A 488 -26.06 9.37 -1.50
N ASP A 489 -26.50 10.17 -0.55
CA ASP A 489 -26.15 11.58 -0.49
C ASP A 489 -24.78 11.79 0.14
N PHE A 490 -23.73 11.66 -0.67
CA PHE A 490 -22.33 11.86 -0.25
C PHE A 490 -22.07 13.28 0.25
N ILE A 491 -22.74 14.28 -0.30
CA ILE A 491 -22.53 15.68 0.08
C ILE A 491 -23.19 15.97 1.43
N GLY A 492 -24.41 15.53 1.63
CA GLY A 492 -25.09 15.62 2.93
C GLY A 492 -24.33 14.86 4.02
N PHE A 493 -23.81 13.68 3.69
CA PHE A 493 -22.95 12.91 4.59
C PHE A 493 -21.67 13.68 4.96
N ALA A 494 -20.95 14.25 3.97
CA ALA A 494 -19.74 15.04 4.22
C ALA A 494 -20.02 16.22 5.16
N HIS A 495 -21.10 16.95 4.93
CA HIS A 495 -21.53 18.05 5.80
C HIS A 495 -21.85 17.57 7.22
N SER A 496 -22.51 16.42 7.37
CA SER A 496 -22.79 15.81 8.67
C SER A 496 -21.52 15.41 9.43
N CYS A 497 -20.44 15.07 8.70
CA CYS A 497 -19.11 14.81 9.27
C CYS A 497 -18.32 16.07 9.60
N GLY A 498 -18.82 17.28 9.29
CA GLY A 498 -18.07 18.54 9.45
C GLY A 498 -17.13 18.86 8.28
N ALA A 499 -17.14 18.08 7.22
CA ALA A 499 -16.36 18.29 6.01
C ALA A 499 -17.06 19.27 5.04
N GLY A 500 -16.32 19.80 4.07
CA GLY A 500 -16.90 20.43 2.88
C GLY A 500 -17.30 19.39 1.84
N GLY A 501 -18.09 19.79 0.85
CA GLY A 501 -18.44 18.86 -0.21
C GLY A 501 -19.00 19.53 -1.46
N ARG A 502 -18.69 18.97 -2.64
CA ARG A 502 -19.27 19.33 -3.94
C ARG A 502 -19.45 18.12 -4.83
N ARG A 503 -20.50 18.14 -5.66
CA ARG A 503 -20.71 17.17 -6.75
C ARG A 503 -20.19 17.77 -8.05
N ALA A 504 -19.60 16.93 -8.90
CA ALA A 504 -19.13 17.25 -10.22
C ALA A 504 -19.58 16.19 -11.24
N ALA A 505 -20.25 16.59 -12.30
CA ALA A 505 -20.67 15.75 -13.42
C ALA A 505 -20.01 16.17 -14.76
N THR A 506 -19.31 17.30 -14.78
CA THR A 506 -18.57 17.82 -15.94
C THR A 506 -17.12 18.11 -15.57
N CYS A 507 -16.24 18.15 -16.55
CA CYS A 507 -14.84 18.51 -16.38
C CYS A 507 -14.67 19.88 -15.69
N LYS A 508 -15.47 20.85 -16.08
CA LYS A 508 -15.44 22.20 -15.49
C LYS A 508 -15.85 22.18 -14.01
N GLU A 509 -16.95 21.48 -13.68
CA GLU A 509 -17.40 21.36 -12.29
C GLU A 509 -16.35 20.66 -11.42
N PHE A 510 -15.64 19.66 -11.96
CA PHE A 510 -14.55 19.01 -11.25
C PHE A 510 -13.41 19.98 -10.94
N GLN A 511 -12.98 20.78 -11.92
CA GLN A 511 -11.94 21.80 -11.72
C GLN A 511 -12.34 22.83 -10.66
N GLU A 512 -13.60 23.30 -10.70
CA GLU A 512 -14.14 24.22 -9.70
C GLU A 512 -14.24 23.58 -8.29
N ALA A 513 -14.63 22.30 -8.22
CA ALA A 513 -14.70 21.56 -6.97
C ALA A 513 -13.29 21.31 -6.38
N LEU A 514 -12.33 20.94 -7.22
CA LEU A 514 -10.93 20.72 -6.82
C LEU A 514 -10.30 22.02 -6.30
N LYS A 515 -10.53 23.14 -6.97
CA LYS A 515 -10.09 24.45 -6.49
C LYS A 515 -10.66 24.76 -5.10
N ALA A 516 -11.97 24.57 -4.91
CA ALA A 516 -12.62 24.80 -3.62
C ALA A 516 -12.09 23.86 -2.52
N ALA A 517 -11.79 22.60 -2.87
CA ALA A 517 -11.21 21.62 -1.94
C ALA A 517 -9.80 22.01 -1.51
N ARG A 518 -8.97 22.54 -2.42
CA ARG A 518 -7.62 23.01 -2.11
C ARG A 518 -7.59 24.27 -1.22
N GLU A 519 -8.59 25.12 -1.35
CA GLU A 519 -8.75 26.35 -0.56
C GLU A 519 -9.41 26.08 0.81
N ALA A 520 -9.99 24.90 1.03
CA ALA A 520 -10.70 24.57 2.26
C ALA A 520 -9.74 24.43 3.46
N ASP A 521 -10.21 24.83 4.64
CA ASP A 521 -9.50 24.70 5.92
C ASP A 521 -9.87 23.41 6.68
N LYS A 522 -10.64 22.52 6.07
CA LYS A 522 -11.20 21.28 6.59
C LYS A 522 -11.18 20.17 5.53
N PRO A 523 -11.43 18.89 5.90
CA PRO A 523 -11.58 17.85 4.89
C PRO A 523 -12.64 18.22 3.87
N PHE A 524 -12.44 17.81 2.62
CA PHE A 524 -13.36 18.15 1.54
C PHE A 524 -13.65 16.92 0.67
N LEU A 525 -14.93 16.62 0.45
CA LEU A 525 -15.36 15.53 -0.40
C LEU A 525 -15.81 16.05 -1.77
N ILE A 526 -15.27 15.45 -2.84
CA ILE A 526 -15.72 15.69 -4.22
C ILE A 526 -16.39 14.41 -4.71
N GLU A 527 -17.70 14.46 -4.96
CA GLU A 527 -18.41 13.38 -5.62
C GLU A 527 -18.32 13.58 -7.14
N VAL A 528 -17.68 12.63 -7.83
CA VAL A 528 -17.47 12.63 -9.28
C VAL A 528 -18.40 11.65 -9.93
N ILE A 529 -19.35 12.12 -10.73
CA ILE A 529 -20.31 11.28 -11.44
C ILE A 529 -19.69 10.79 -12.75
N VAL A 530 -19.56 9.49 -12.89
CA VAL A 530 -19.08 8.83 -14.10
C VAL A 530 -20.07 7.78 -14.59
N GLU A 531 -19.94 7.36 -15.85
CA GLU A 531 -20.84 6.36 -16.41
C GLU A 531 -20.52 4.95 -15.89
N GLN A 532 -21.57 4.16 -15.65
CA GLN A 532 -21.43 2.74 -15.29
C GLN A 532 -20.69 1.91 -16.33
N GLY A 533 -20.80 2.32 -17.59
CA GLY A 533 -20.19 1.65 -18.74
C GLY A 533 -18.69 1.88 -18.88
N ASP A 534 -18.10 2.80 -18.13
CA ASP A 534 -16.66 3.05 -18.18
C ASP A 534 -15.90 1.87 -17.57
N LEU A 535 -15.01 1.28 -18.37
CA LEU A 535 -14.21 0.12 -17.99
C LEU A 535 -12.75 0.52 -17.78
N VAL A 536 -12.03 -0.27 -17.00
CA VAL A 536 -10.57 -0.18 -16.91
C VAL A 536 -9.97 -0.90 -18.10
N GLU A 537 -9.25 -0.17 -18.93
CA GLU A 537 -8.56 -0.65 -20.13
C GLU A 537 -7.15 -0.03 -20.19
N PRO A 538 -6.15 -0.77 -20.70
CA PRO A 538 -6.19 -2.15 -21.15
C PRO A 538 -6.35 -3.15 -19.99
N MET A 539 -6.76 -4.38 -20.29
CA MET A 539 -6.93 -5.45 -19.33
C MET A 539 -6.48 -6.80 -19.90
N VAL A 540 -5.86 -7.63 -19.08
CA VAL A 540 -5.54 -9.04 -19.35
C VAL A 540 -6.43 -9.91 -18.47
N ALA A 541 -6.98 -11.00 -19.02
CA ALA A 541 -7.80 -11.93 -18.24
C ALA A 541 -6.97 -12.65 -17.17
N ALA A 542 -7.61 -13.06 -16.07
CA ALA A 542 -6.91 -13.78 -15.00
C ALA A 542 -6.31 -15.09 -15.54
N GLY A 543 -5.01 -15.30 -15.31
CA GLY A 543 -4.27 -16.47 -15.77
C GLY A 543 -3.88 -16.46 -17.25
N ALA A 544 -4.27 -15.45 -18.03
CA ALA A 544 -3.78 -15.26 -19.39
C ALA A 544 -2.35 -14.69 -19.38
N ALA A 545 -1.65 -14.77 -20.50
CA ALA A 545 -0.33 -14.15 -20.62
C ALA A 545 -0.43 -12.62 -20.62
N VAL A 546 0.59 -11.95 -20.10
CA VAL A 546 0.57 -10.48 -19.94
C VAL A 546 0.43 -9.71 -21.25
N ASP A 547 0.72 -10.33 -22.38
CA ASP A 547 0.57 -9.80 -23.74
C ASP A 547 -0.76 -10.20 -24.43
N ASP A 548 -1.65 -10.91 -23.72
CA ASP A 548 -2.94 -11.38 -24.24
C ASP A 548 -4.09 -10.50 -23.70
N PHE A 549 -4.25 -9.34 -24.32
CA PHE A 549 -5.24 -8.34 -23.89
C PHE A 549 -6.66 -8.74 -24.24
N VAL A 550 -7.58 -8.50 -23.32
CA VAL A 550 -9.02 -8.67 -23.53
C VAL A 550 -9.49 -7.67 -24.58
N LYS A 551 -10.13 -8.19 -25.65
CA LYS A 551 -10.78 -7.33 -26.64
C LYS A 551 -12.14 -6.88 -26.12
N ILE A 552 -12.23 -5.61 -25.77
CA ILE A 552 -13.48 -5.02 -25.30
C ILE A 552 -14.22 -4.43 -26.49
N ASN A 553 -15.33 -5.06 -26.87
CA ASN A 553 -16.22 -4.51 -27.89
C ASN A 553 -17.03 -3.38 -27.24
N ARG A 554 -16.65 -2.13 -27.48
CA ARG A 554 -17.50 -0.99 -27.15
C ARG A 554 -18.69 -1.01 -28.12
N CYS A 555 -19.89 -1.38 -27.63
CA CYS A 555 -21.10 -1.06 -28.39
C CYS A 555 -21.12 0.46 -28.60
N ARG A 556 -20.96 0.90 -29.85
CA ARG A 556 -21.04 2.30 -30.28
C ARG A 556 -22.45 2.83 -30.12
#